data_34aabf144d835af10b2f4cae2a458ff8
#
_entry.id   34aabf144d835af10b2f4cae2a458ff8
#
_cell.length_a   1.000
_cell.length_b   1.000
_cell.length_c   1.000
_cell.angle_alpha   90.00
_cell.angle_beta   90.00
_cell.angle_gamma   90.00
#
_symmetry.space_group_name_H-M   'P 1'
#
loop_
_entity.id
_entity.type
_entity.pdbx_description
1 polymer ?
#
loop_
_entity_poly.entity_id
_entity_poly.type
_entity_poly.pdbx_seq_one_letter_code
_entity_poly.pdbx_strand_id
1 'polypeptide(L)'
;ENFNYDIDIQDNRDYQTVFKFEPVDEDAYADIMWPKTHPAVGTPIKLRDYQVEIINSFLENPQCIQEIATGAGKTIMTASLSERVENYGRSIVIVPNKSLVTQTEADYANMQLDVGVFYGDRKEFGHKHTICTWQSLNVLLKNTKNQTVDITIHEFLEDVVAVIVDEVHM
;
A
#
# COMPACT_ATOMS: atom_id res chain seq x y z
N GLU A 1 -3.07 22.89 -31.35
CA GLU A 1 -2.51 24.22 -31.03
C GLU A 1 -1.85 24.12 -29.66
N ASN A 2 -0.52 24.18 -29.61
CA ASN A 2 0.24 24.22 -28.37
C ASN A 2 0.18 25.66 -27.83
N PHE A 3 -0.56 25.85 -26.75
CA PHE A 3 -0.53 27.10 -26.00
C PHE A 3 0.72 27.09 -25.11
N ASN A 4 1.67 27.96 -25.38
CA ASN A 4 2.78 28.23 -24.47
C ASN A 4 2.25 29.08 -23.31
N TYR A 5 1.90 28.43 -22.20
CA TYR A 5 1.63 29.12 -20.95
C TYR A 5 2.89 29.10 -20.10
N ASP A 6 3.32 30.27 -19.64
CA ASP A 6 4.23 30.35 -18.50
C ASP A 6 3.42 29.98 -17.25
N ILE A 7 3.78 28.86 -16.62
CA ILE A 7 3.12 28.39 -15.40
C ILE A 7 4.03 28.68 -14.23
N ASP A 8 3.62 29.57 -13.34
CA ASP A 8 4.27 29.78 -12.06
C ASP A 8 3.58 28.87 -11.03
N ILE A 9 4.30 27.89 -10.50
CA ILE A 9 3.78 26.96 -9.49
C ILE A 9 4.23 27.44 -8.13
N GLN A 10 3.29 27.97 -7.35
CA GLN A 10 3.52 28.28 -5.95
C GLN A 10 3.01 27.13 -5.08
N ASP A 11 3.92 26.33 -4.53
CA ASP A 11 3.59 25.27 -3.57
C ASP A 11 3.56 25.83 -2.15
N ASN A 12 2.35 25.99 -1.61
CA ASN A 12 2.12 26.51 -0.25
C ASN A 12 1.89 25.37 0.77
N ARG A 13 2.16 24.11 0.40
CA ARG A 13 2.02 22.99 1.32
C ARG A 13 3.15 23.02 2.35
N ASP A 14 2.79 22.87 3.63
CA ASP A 14 3.75 22.75 4.71
C ASP A 14 4.15 21.27 4.87
N TYR A 15 5.32 20.91 4.36
CA TYR A 15 5.86 19.55 4.50
C TYR A 15 6.56 19.42 5.86
N GLN A 16 5.84 18.92 6.84
CA GLN A 16 6.37 18.71 8.19
C GLN A 16 7.33 17.52 8.28
N THR A 17 7.21 16.55 7.38
CA THR A 17 8.02 15.35 7.39
C THR A 17 8.62 15.08 6.03
N VAL A 18 9.93 14.96 5.97
CA VAL A 18 10.65 14.53 4.77
C VAL A 18 10.98 13.06 4.93
N PHE A 19 10.33 12.21 4.14
CA PHE A 19 10.63 10.78 4.07
C PHE A 19 11.92 10.57 3.27
N LYS A 20 12.80 9.72 3.82
CA LYS A 20 14.03 9.28 3.13
C LYS A 20 13.98 7.77 3.03
N PHE A 21 14.04 7.27 1.83
CA PHE A 21 13.99 5.84 1.56
C PHE A 21 15.29 5.39 0.91
N GLU A 22 15.82 4.27 1.40
CA GLU A 22 16.86 3.55 0.68
C GLU A 22 16.22 2.79 -0.49
N PRO A 23 16.82 2.85 -1.69
CA PRO A 23 16.30 2.12 -2.83
C PRO A 23 16.33 0.61 -2.57
N VAL A 24 15.43 -0.11 -3.20
CA VAL A 24 15.44 -1.57 -3.23
C VAL A 24 16.30 -2.07 -4.38
N ASP A 25 16.87 -3.25 -4.23
CA ASP A 25 17.51 -4.03 -5.29
C ASP A 25 16.79 -5.37 -5.49
N GLU A 26 17.30 -6.19 -6.41
CA GLU A 26 16.70 -7.49 -6.72
C GLU A 26 16.72 -8.45 -5.53
N ASP A 27 17.71 -8.35 -4.65
CA ASP A 27 17.95 -9.26 -3.53
C ASP A 27 17.38 -8.73 -2.20
N ALA A 28 16.61 -7.64 -2.22
CA ALA A 28 16.04 -7.00 -1.03
C ALA A 28 15.25 -7.94 -0.12
N TYR A 29 14.75 -9.06 -0.64
CA TYR A 29 13.97 -10.08 0.07
C TYR A 29 14.58 -11.47 -0.01
N ALA A 30 15.89 -11.59 -0.26
CA ALA A 30 16.59 -12.87 -0.40
C ALA A 30 16.53 -13.77 0.84
N ASP A 31 16.28 -13.19 2.02
CA ASP A 31 16.12 -13.93 3.27
C ASP A 31 14.72 -14.57 3.42
N ILE A 32 13.76 -14.21 2.58
CA ILE A 32 12.39 -14.73 2.60
C ILE A 32 12.21 -15.73 1.47
N MET A 33 11.63 -16.89 1.79
CA MET A 33 11.37 -17.94 0.80
C MET A 33 9.96 -17.82 0.24
N TRP A 34 9.81 -18.14 -1.05
CA TRP A 34 8.49 -18.23 -1.66
C TRP A 34 7.62 -19.27 -0.94
N PRO A 35 6.34 -18.94 -0.65
CA PRO A 35 5.44 -19.84 0.06
C PRO A 35 5.08 -21.08 -0.76
N LYS A 36 4.51 -22.08 -0.08
CA LYS A 36 4.10 -23.37 -0.71
C LYS A 36 3.10 -23.21 -1.86
N THR A 37 2.38 -22.11 -1.89
CA THR A 37 1.38 -21.79 -2.94
C THR A 37 1.99 -21.17 -4.20
N HIS A 38 3.28 -20.78 -4.15
CA HIS A 38 3.95 -20.15 -5.27
C HIS A 38 4.72 -21.17 -6.13
N PRO A 39 4.75 -21.03 -7.48
CA PRO A 39 5.50 -21.95 -8.36
C PRO A 39 6.99 -22.07 -8.04
N ALA A 40 7.61 -21.00 -7.50
CA ALA A 40 9.02 -20.98 -7.09
C ALA A 40 9.23 -21.35 -5.61
N VAL A 41 8.33 -22.14 -5.02
CA VAL A 41 8.39 -22.55 -3.62
C VAL A 41 9.79 -23.04 -3.20
N GLY A 42 10.24 -22.59 -2.02
CA GLY A 42 11.52 -22.98 -1.44
C GLY A 42 12.74 -22.31 -2.05
N THR A 43 12.55 -21.36 -2.97
CA THR A 43 13.63 -20.46 -3.41
C THR A 43 13.46 -19.08 -2.76
N PRO A 44 14.56 -18.31 -2.58
CA PRO A 44 14.49 -16.95 -2.09
C PRO A 44 13.61 -16.07 -2.96
N ILE A 45 12.93 -15.11 -2.33
CA ILE A 45 12.20 -14.07 -3.06
C ILE A 45 13.22 -13.17 -3.74
N LYS A 46 13.15 -13.07 -5.04
CA LYS A 46 13.95 -12.16 -5.84
C LYS A 46 13.04 -11.26 -6.65
N LEU A 47 13.25 -9.95 -6.53
CA LEU A 47 12.53 -8.98 -7.34
C LEU A 47 13.03 -9.02 -8.78
N ARG A 48 12.13 -8.82 -9.71
CA ARG A 48 12.50 -8.63 -11.13
C ARG A 48 12.96 -7.19 -11.34
N ASP A 49 13.80 -6.97 -12.32
CA ASP A 49 14.34 -5.64 -12.68
C ASP A 49 13.26 -4.55 -12.77
N TYR A 50 12.17 -4.81 -13.49
CA TYR A 50 11.06 -3.86 -13.60
C TYR A 50 10.31 -3.64 -12.27
N GLN A 51 10.27 -4.62 -11.37
CA GLN A 51 9.67 -4.44 -10.03
C GLN A 51 10.52 -3.52 -9.19
N VAL A 52 11.84 -3.68 -9.24
CA VAL A 52 12.80 -2.77 -8.60
C VAL A 52 12.62 -1.34 -9.11
N GLU A 53 12.56 -1.16 -10.44
CA GLU A 53 12.36 0.14 -11.06
C GLU A 53 11.04 0.79 -10.60
N ILE A 54 9.93 0.05 -10.61
CA ILE A 54 8.61 0.51 -10.19
C ILE A 54 8.62 0.93 -8.72
N ILE A 55 9.15 0.09 -7.82
CA ILE A 55 9.19 0.39 -6.39
C ILE A 55 10.00 1.67 -6.15
N ASN A 56 11.21 1.75 -6.72
CA ASN A 56 12.07 2.91 -6.53
C ASN A 56 11.45 4.19 -7.11
N SER A 57 10.75 4.10 -8.24
CA SER A 57 10.01 5.22 -8.81
C SER A 57 8.90 5.73 -7.88
N PHE A 58 8.18 4.84 -7.18
CA PHE A 58 7.21 5.24 -6.15
C PHE A 58 7.87 5.88 -4.93
N LEU A 59 9.03 5.37 -4.51
CA LEU A 59 9.75 5.94 -3.36
C LEU A 59 10.28 7.35 -3.66
N GLU A 60 10.66 7.61 -4.91
CA GLU A 60 11.08 8.94 -5.36
C GLU A 60 9.90 9.89 -5.61
N ASN A 61 8.77 9.35 -6.09
CA ASN A 61 7.58 10.10 -6.48
C ASN A 61 6.33 9.54 -5.78
N PRO A 62 6.13 9.80 -4.49
CA PRO A 62 5.08 9.14 -3.69
C PRO A 62 3.65 9.52 -4.07
N GLN A 63 3.44 10.53 -4.90
CA GLN A 63 2.13 10.91 -5.43
C GLN A 63 2.07 10.62 -6.93
N CYS A 64 2.03 9.37 -7.29
CA CYS A 64 1.98 8.96 -8.69
C CYS A 64 0.98 7.82 -8.94
N ILE A 65 0.66 7.63 -10.21
CA ILE A 65 -0.13 6.50 -10.71
C ILE A 65 0.79 5.74 -11.68
N GLN A 66 0.83 4.42 -11.55
CA GLN A 66 1.56 3.56 -12.47
C GLN A 66 0.64 2.51 -13.06
N GLU A 67 0.73 2.33 -14.37
CA GLU A 67 0.03 1.27 -15.07
C GLU A 67 0.89 0.00 -15.09
N ILE A 68 0.42 -1.03 -14.41
CA ILE A 68 1.15 -2.28 -14.22
C ILE A 68 0.31 -3.44 -14.74
N ALA A 69 0.88 -4.24 -15.63
CA ALA A 69 0.20 -5.37 -16.25
C ALA A 69 -0.29 -6.40 -15.21
N THR A 70 -1.40 -7.07 -15.52
CA THR A 70 -1.89 -8.19 -14.73
C THR A 70 -0.84 -9.31 -14.69
N GLY A 71 -0.62 -9.89 -13.52
CA GLY A 71 0.39 -10.94 -13.34
C GLY A 71 1.83 -10.46 -13.19
N ALA A 72 2.08 -9.15 -13.22
CA ALA A 72 3.42 -8.59 -13.00
C ALA A 72 3.89 -8.64 -11.53
N GLY A 73 3.07 -9.12 -10.60
CA GLY A 73 3.38 -9.17 -9.18
C GLY A 73 3.12 -7.86 -8.46
N LYS A 74 2.00 -7.20 -8.76
CA LYS A 74 1.59 -5.94 -8.08
C LYS A 74 1.66 -6.05 -6.56
N THR A 75 1.20 -7.16 -5.99
CA THR A 75 1.12 -7.34 -4.54
C THR A 75 2.49 -7.35 -3.86
N ILE A 76 3.52 -7.94 -4.48
CA ILE A 76 4.87 -7.89 -3.90
C ILE A 76 5.43 -6.46 -3.92
N MET A 77 5.12 -5.69 -4.95
CA MET A 77 5.53 -4.28 -5.05
C MET A 77 4.81 -3.43 -4.00
N THR A 78 3.49 -3.62 -3.82
CA THR A 78 2.73 -2.90 -2.77
C THR A 78 3.18 -3.27 -1.37
N ALA A 79 3.47 -4.54 -1.12
CA ALA A 79 4.01 -5.02 0.16
C ALA A 79 5.40 -4.42 0.44
N SER A 80 6.26 -4.35 -0.59
CA SER A 80 7.56 -3.70 -0.49
C SER A 80 7.45 -2.21 -0.14
N LEU A 81 6.54 -1.48 -0.80
CA LEU A 81 6.28 -0.07 -0.48
C LEU A 81 5.76 0.10 0.96
N SER A 82 4.86 -0.77 1.40
CA SER A 82 4.32 -0.75 2.76
C SER A 82 5.41 -0.96 3.80
N GLU A 83 6.32 -1.92 3.59
CA GLU A 83 7.47 -2.16 4.48
C GLU A 83 8.38 -0.93 4.58
N ARG A 84 8.69 -0.28 3.45
CA ARG A 84 9.59 0.89 3.44
C ARG A 84 9.08 2.07 4.25
N VAL A 85 7.77 2.21 4.42
CA VAL A 85 7.19 3.31 5.21
C VAL A 85 7.04 3.00 6.69
N GLU A 86 7.27 1.76 7.16
CA GLU A 86 7.05 1.34 8.56
C GLU A 86 7.78 2.19 9.59
N ASN A 87 8.97 2.69 9.25
CA ASN A 87 9.75 3.56 10.15
C ASN A 87 9.09 4.93 10.37
N TYR A 88 8.15 5.31 9.51
CA TYR A 88 7.46 6.60 9.58
C TYR A 88 6.04 6.48 10.10
N GLY A 89 5.41 5.31 9.96
CA GLY A 89 4.07 5.07 10.41
C GLY A 89 3.42 3.86 9.76
N ARG A 90 2.12 3.89 9.62
CA ARG A 90 1.28 2.81 9.09
C ARG A 90 0.99 2.99 7.61
N SER A 91 0.69 1.89 6.93
CA SER A 91 0.13 1.95 5.57
C SER A 91 -1.28 1.37 5.49
N ILE A 92 -2.06 1.89 4.55
CA ILE A 92 -3.36 1.35 4.17
C ILE A 92 -3.33 0.96 2.70
N VAL A 93 -3.80 -0.25 2.40
CA VAL A 93 -3.98 -0.75 1.04
C VAL A 93 -5.47 -0.90 0.76
N ILE A 94 -5.95 -0.17 -0.23
CA ILE A 94 -7.36 -0.19 -0.63
C ILE A 94 -7.48 -1.07 -1.86
N VAL A 95 -8.27 -2.13 -1.74
CA VAL A 95 -8.54 -3.07 -2.85
C VAL A 95 -10.04 -3.07 -3.18
N PRO A 96 -10.41 -3.44 -4.42
CA PRO A 96 -11.79 -3.28 -4.89
C PRO A 96 -12.79 -4.24 -4.24
N ASN A 97 -12.37 -5.41 -3.79
CA ASN A 97 -13.27 -6.44 -3.30
C ASN A 97 -12.67 -7.36 -2.23
N LYS A 98 -13.56 -8.11 -1.56
CA LYS A 98 -13.23 -9.02 -0.46
C LYS A 98 -12.22 -10.12 -0.84
N SER A 99 -12.30 -10.66 -2.06
CA SER A 99 -11.39 -11.71 -2.52
C SER A 99 -9.95 -11.21 -2.58
N LEU A 100 -9.76 -9.99 -3.08
CA LEU A 100 -8.45 -9.35 -3.14
C LEU A 100 -7.94 -8.98 -1.74
N VAL A 101 -8.81 -8.61 -0.78
CA VAL A 101 -8.36 -8.41 0.62
C VAL A 101 -7.69 -9.67 1.15
N THR A 102 -8.34 -10.83 1.02
CA THR A 102 -7.81 -12.10 1.54
C THR A 102 -6.52 -12.52 0.83
N GLN A 103 -6.44 -12.30 -0.48
CA GLN A 103 -5.24 -12.61 -1.24
C GLN A 103 -4.07 -11.70 -0.83
N THR A 104 -4.31 -10.39 -0.76
CA THR A 104 -3.27 -9.42 -0.39
C THR A 104 -2.81 -9.63 1.05
N GLU A 105 -3.73 -9.95 1.98
CA GLU A 105 -3.39 -10.33 3.36
C GLU A 105 -2.42 -11.52 3.40
N ALA A 106 -2.71 -12.59 2.64
CA ALA A 106 -1.85 -13.77 2.58
C ALA A 106 -0.46 -13.44 2.00
N ASP A 107 -0.39 -12.61 0.96
CA ASP A 107 0.87 -12.20 0.35
C ASP A 107 1.72 -11.33 1.30
N TYR A 108 1.09 -10.41 2.04
CA TYR A 108 1.77 -9.61 3.07
C TYR A 108 2.30 -10.51 4.21
N ALA A 109 1.48 -11.44 4.68
CA ALA A 109 1.90 -12.41 5.70
C ALA A 109 3.06 -13.30 5.22
N ASN A 110 3.08 -13.68 3.94
CA ASN A 110 4.19 -14.43 3.34
C ASN A 110 5.49 -13.61 3.29
N MET A 111 5.39 -12.29 3.22
CA MET A 111 6.54 -11.37 3.34
C MET A 111 6.85 -11.01 4.80
N GLN A 112 6.23 -11.68 5.78
CA GLN A 112 6.44 -11.51 7.22
C GLN A 112 6.06 -10.11 7.74
N LEU A 113 5.16 -9.41 7.04
CA LEU A 113 4.67 -8.10 7.44
C LEU A 113 3.55 -8.22 8.49
N ASP A 114 3.49 -7.25 9.43
CA ASP A 114 2.42 -7.12 10.41
C ASP A 114 1.17 -6.53 9.74
N VAL A 115 0.28 -7.40 9.29
CA VAL A 115 -0.90 -7.05 8.49
C VAL A 115 -2.20 -7.43 9.18
N GLY A 116 -3.15 -6.51 9.13
CA GLY A 116 -4.54 -6.74 9.52
C GLY A 116 -5.50 -6.33 8.39
N VAL A 117 -6.76 -6.71 8.53
CA VAL A 117 -7.78 -6.43 7.53
C VAL A 117 -8.97 -5.67 8.10
N PHE A 118 -9.57 -4.83 7.26
CA PHE A 118 -10.75 -4.06 7.62
C PHE A 118 -11.80 -4.15 6.51
N TYR A 119 -12.65 -5.17 6.59
CA TYR A 119 -13.80 -5.34 5.68
C TYR A 119 -14.88 -6.23 6.29
N GLY A 120 -16.14 -6.00 5.94
CA GLY A 120 -17.27 -6.81 6.40
C GLY A 120 -17.29 -6.96 7.94
N ASP A 121 -17.25 -8.21 8.38
CA ASP A 121 -17.24 -8.55 9.81
C ASP A 121 -15.82 -8.63 10.40
N ARG A 122 -14.77 -8.65 9.58
CA ARG A 122 -13.38 -8.61 10.03
C ARG A 122 -12.91 -7.17 10.15
N LYS A 123 -12.66 -6.74 11.38
CA LYS A 123 -12.24 -5.39 11.75
C LYS A 123 -11.06 -5.47 12.69
N GLU A 124 -9.87 -5.60 12.11
CA GLU A 124 -8.63 -5.78 12.85
C GLU A 124 -7.91 -4.43 12.93
N PHE A 125 -7.45 -4.08 14.13
CA PHE A 125 -6.82 -2.80 14.42
C PHE A 125 -5.44 -3.02 15.03
N GLY A 126 -4.61 -1.98 15.02
CA GLY A 126 -3.31 -1.99 15.68
C GLY A 126 -2.17 -2.62 14.88
N HIS A 127 -2.40 -2.97 13.62
CA HIS A 127 -1.38 -3.50 12.72
C HIS A 127 -0.64 -2.37 11.98
N LYS A 128 0.60 -2.67 11.58
CA LYS A 128 1.41 -1.75 10.77
C LYS A 128 0.80 -1.51 9.39
N HIS A 129 0.22 -2.55 8.80
CA HIS A 129 -0.43 -2.48 7.50
C HIS A 129 -1.89 -2.91 7.62
N THR A 130 -2.79 -2.18 6.99
CA THR A 130 -4.21 -2.53 6.97
C THR A 130 -4.70 -2.62 5.54
N ILE A 131 -5.24 -3.79 5.18
CA ILE A 131 -5.87 -4.01 3.88
C ILE A 131 -7.37 -3.85 4.03
N CYS A 132 -7.97 -3.00 3.22
CA CYS A 132 -9.40 -2.70 3.33
C CYS A 132 -10.05 -2.54 1.96
N THR A 133 -11.37 -2.49 1.97
CA THR A 133 -12.14 -2.07 0.79
C THR A 133 -12.60 -0.63 0.95
N TRP A 134 -12.75 0.09 -0.17
CA TRP A 134 -13.28 1.45 -0.14
C TRP A 134 -14.69 1.52 0.45
N GLN A 135 -15.51 0.45 0.26
CA GLN A 135 -16.85 0.34 0.84
C GLN A 135 -16.80 0.36 2.38
N SER A 136 -15.85 -0.39 2.97
CA SER A 136 -15.69 -0.45 4.42
C SER A 136 -15.26 0.91 5.00
N LEU A 137 -14.37 1.61 4.32
CA LEU A 137 -13.96 2.97 4.71
C LEU A 137 -15.14 3.96 4.62
N ASN A 138 -15.95 3.85 3.57
CA ASN A 138 -17.13 4.71 3.42
C ASN A 138 -18.19 4.44 4.50
N VAL A 139 -18.40 3.17 4.88
CA VAL A 139 -19.27 2.81 6.00
C VAL A 139 -18.72 3.38 7.31
N LEU A 140 -17.41 3.24 7.57
CA LEU A 140 -16.77 3.80 8.76
C LEU A 140 -16.93 5.32 8.83
N LEU A 141 -16.71 6.02 7.71
CA LEU A 141 -16.90 7.47 7.63
C LEU A 141 -18.36 7.89 7.94
N LYS A 142 -19.35 7.19 7.37
CA LYS A 142 -20.76 7.45 7.65
C LYS A 142 -21.10 7.22 9.12
N ASN A 143 -20.63 6.12 9.69
CA ASN A 143 -20.89 5.77 11.08
C ASN A 143 -20.17 6.72 12.05
N THR A 144 -18.99 7.20 11.72
CA THR A 144 -18.28 8.25 12.46
C THR A 144 -19.13 9.53 12.52
N LYS A 145 -19.70 9.96 11.40
CA LYS A 145 -20.57 11.14 11.34
C LYS A 145 -21.84 10.97 12.18
N ASN A 146 -22.36 9.75 12.26
CA ASN A 146 -23.57 9.42 13.04
C ASN A 146 -23.26 9.08 14.49
N GLN A 147 -22.00 9.10 14.93
CA GLN A 147 -21.54 8.75 16.28
C GLN A 147 -21.98 7.33 16.73
N THR A 148 -21.96 6.38 15.80
CA THR A 148 -22.42 4.99 16.01
C THR A 148 -21.29 3.96 15.95
N VAL A 149 -20.04 4.37 16.24
CA VAL A 149 -18.87 3.49 16.15
C VAL A 149 -17.99 3.56 17.39
N ASP A 150 -17.33 2.44 17.67
CA ASP A 150 -16.33 2.34 18.72
C ASP A 150 -15.01 3.01 18.33
N ILE A 151 -14.70 3.06 17.03
CA ILE A 151 -13.53 3.75 16.46
C ILE A 151 -13.96 4.66 15.31
N THR A 152 -13.50 5.89 15.33
CA THR A 152 -13.78 6.87 14.27
C THR A 152 -12.86 6.69 13.08
N ILE A 153 -13.24 7.27 11.93
CA ILE A 153 -12.36 7.29 10.75
C ILE A 153 -11.03 8.03 11.06
N HIS A 154 -11.05 9.02 11.94
CA HIS A 154 -9.84 9.76 12.32
C HIS A 154 -8.88 8.89 13.12
N GLU A 155 -9.37 8.15 14.12
CA GLU A 155 -8.58 7.18 14.88
C GLU A 155 -8.07 6.03 14.01
N PHE A 156 -8.89 5.57 13.05
CA PHE A 156 -8.48 4.55 12.08
C PHE A 156 -7.33 5.01 11.19
N LEU A 157 -7.30 6.30 10.82
CA LEU A 157 -6.26 6.91 9.99
C LEU A 157 -5.07 7.46 10.79
N GLU A 158 -5.10 7.35 12.11
CA GLU A 158 -3.99 7.81 12.95
C GLU A 158 -2.70 7.08 12.58
N ASP A 159 -1.60 7.83 12.49
CA ASP A 159 -0.26 7.36 12.08
C ASP A 159 -0.17 6.74 10.68
N VAL A 160 -1.20 6.88 9.85
CA VAL A 160 -1.15 6.46 8.45
C VAL A 160 -0.34 7.46 7.63
N VAL A 161 0.78 7.00 7.08
CA VAL A 161 1.70 7.79 6.27
C VAL A 161 1.66 7.41 4.78
N ALA A 162 1.09 6.26 4.45
CA ALA A 162 0.96 5.81 3.07
C ALA A 162 -0.42 5.19 2.81
N VAL A 163 -1.00 5.57 1.67
CA VAL A 163 -2.23 4.97 1.14
C VAL A 163 -1.94 4.47 -0.27
N ILE A 164 -2.10 3.18 -0.46
CA ILE A 164 -1.93 2.51 -1.75
C ILE A 164 -3.31 2.07 -2.24
N VAL A 165 -3.67 2.46 -3.45
CA VAL A 165 -4.96 2.06 -4.06
C VAL A 165 -4.66 1.14 -5.23
N ASP A 166 -5.09 -0.11 -5.11
CA ASP A 166 -4.99 -1.09 -6.18
C ASP A 166 -6.24 -1.02 -7.09
N GLU A 167 -6.06 -1.24 -8.39
CA GLU A 167 -7.12 -1.24 -9.40
C GLU A 167 -7.92 0.08 -9.45
N VAL A 168 -7.24 1.22 -9.55
CA VAL A 168 -7.83 2.58 -9.53
C VAL A 168 -8.79 2.86 -10.70
N HIS A 169 -8.70 2.07 -11.77
CA HIS A 169 -9.46 2.26 -13.02
C HIS A 169 -10.87 1.62 -13.01
N MET A 170 -11.27 0.98 -11.92
CA MET A 170 -12.58 0.33 -11.79
C MET A 170 -13.66 1.20 -11.17
#